data_f822be073881a8e095d6b11b6b72164b
#
_entry.id   f822be073881a8e095d6b11b6b72164b
#
_cell.length_a   1.000
_cell.length_b   1.000
_cell.length_c   1.000
_cell.angle_alpha   90.00
_cell.angle_beta   90.00
_cell.angle_gamma   90.00
#
_symmetry.space_group_name_H-M   'P 1'
#
loop_
_entity.id
_entity.type
_entity.pdbx_description
1 polymer ?
#
loop_
_entity_poly.entity_id
_entity_poly.type
_entity_poly.pdbx_seq_one_letter_code
_entity_poly.pdbx_strand_id
1 'polypeptide(L)'
;MRRICLLLFSLSLLCLTAFAEGPEPETFTLSFVGDLALGSDGLMADGPYSFAAIVGEDLGYPMKNVIQYFENDDLTLGNLECVLREGRFKTKPDGFCLMGSPAFAGILSQSSIEVVSMANNHIGDFGPEGIDETERALVAAGVTGVRQNRTQVVTTERGLKVGIFAVFFQTDNAAIDTAVTEMRAQGAQVLVALVHWGSENSYHTMADQDKLGQALIDKGFHIVAGSHPHLLQKISEYADGVIYYSLGNFCFGGNHYPTDMDTAIVQQQVLRYPDGTVALGHRTLIPCCISSETPRNNFQPTPYDAGTEYYDRVISKLDGTFKGNGTAPKYPW
;
A
#
# COMPACT_ATOMS: atom_id res chain seq x y z
N MET A 1 9.22 -49.54 75.46
CA MET A 1 9.32 -49.74 74.02
C MET A 1 8.92 -48.44 73.29
N ARG A 2 9.91 -47.59 72.89
CA ARG A 2 9.70 -46.34 72.13
C ARG A 2 9.89 -46.66 70.66
N ARG A 3 8.86 -46.47 69.86
CA ARG A 3 8.90 -46.56 68.39
C ARG A 3 9.36 -45.25 67.79
N ILE A 4 10.52 -45.26 67.13
CA ILE A 4 11.03 -44.07 66.36
C ILE A 4 10.42 -44.19 64.97
N CYS A 5 9.62 -43.22 64.55
CA CYS A 5 9.17 -43.05 63.17
C CYS A 5 10.23 -42.24 62.42
N LEU A 6 10.90 -42.87 61.45
CA LEU A 6 11.72 -42.14 60.46
C LEU A 6 10.81 -41.58 59.34
N LEU A 7 10.76 -40.26 59.24
CA LEU A 7 10.16 -39.52 58.11
C LEU A 7 11.23 -39.39 57.01
N LEU A 8 11.05 -40.11 55.92
CA LEU A 8 11.80 -39.92 54.70
C LEU A 8 11.24 -38.72 53.94
N PHE A 9 12.01 -37.64 53.89
CA PHE A 9 11.73 -36.50 52.99
C PHE A 9 12.29 -36.83 51.62
N SER A 10 11.44 -37.11 50.64
CA SER A 10 11.81 -37.18 49.23
C SER A 10 11.91 -35.80 48.64
N LEU A 11 13.12 -35.34 48.35
CA LEU A 11 13.41 -34.10 47.65
C LEU A 11 13.23 -34.37 46.15
N SER A 12 12.07 -34.02 45.58
CA SER A 12 11.88 -34.05 44.15
C SER A 12 12.55 -32.81 43.53
N LEU A 13 13.67 -33.04 42.86
CA LEU A 13 14.38 -32.06 42.06
C LEU A 13 13.55 -31.79 40.80
N LEU A 14 12.78 -30.71 40.76
CA LEU A 14 12.20 -30.20 39.53
C LEU A 14 13.34 -29.61 38.68
N CYS A 15 13.80 -30.35 37.67
CA CYS A 15 14.58 -29.80 36.58
C CYS A 15 13.66 -28.88 35.75
N LEU A 16 13.70 -27.58 36.01
CA LEU A 16 13.24 -26.58 35.04
C LEU A 16 14.22 -26.62 33.86
N THR A 17 13.86 -27.31 32.80
CA THR A 17 14.49 -27.11 31.49
C THR A 17 14.10 -25.72 31.03
N ALA A 18 14.97 -24.74 31.23
CA ALA A 18 14.90 -23.48 30.52
C ALA A 18 15.09 -23.84 29.03
N PHE A 19 14.01 -23.84 28.27
CA PHE A 19 14.11 -23.74 26.82
C PHE A 19 14.82 -22.43 26.55
N ALA A 20 16.03 -22.47 26.05
CA ALA A 20 16.67 -21.29 25.50
C ALA A 20 15.77 -20.84 24.33
N GLU A 21 15.04 -19.77 24.51
CA GLU A 21 14.38 -19.07 23.40
C GLU A 21 15.49 -18.78 22.38
N GLY A 22 15.27 -19.20 21.14
CA GLY A 22 16.18 -18.85 20.06
C GLY A 22 16.28 -17.33 19.94
N PRO A 23 17.26 -16.81 19.22
CA PRO A 23 17.35 -15.36 19.03
C PRO A 23 16.06 -14.85 18.40
N GLU A 24 15.54 -13.75 18.97
CA GLU A 24 14.32 -13.08 18.51
C GLU A 24 14.45 -12.66 17.04
N PRO A 25 13.38 -12.72 16.25
CA PRO A 25 13.40 -12.24 14.87
C PRO A 25 13.56 -10.72 14.83
N GLU A 26 14.23 -10.22 13.80
CA GLU A 26 14.23 -8.80 13.50
C GLU A 26 12.86 -8.40 12.92
N THR A 27 12.30 -7.31 13.40
CA THR A 27 11.00 -6.79 12.94
C THR A 27 11.21 -5.60 12.01
N PHE A 28 10.61 -5.66 10.82
CA PHE A 28 10.55 -4.58 9.83
C PHE A 28 9.08 -4.18 9.63
N THR A 29 8.85 -2.92 9.28
CA THR A 29 7.52 -2.40 8.98
C THR A 29 7.46 -1.97 7.52
N LEU A 30 6.54 -2.53 6.76
CA LEU A 30 6.23 -2.10 5.40
C LEU A 30 4.88 -1.38 5.42
N SER A 31 4.84 -0.14 4.92
CA SER A 31 3.61 0.64 4.79
C SER A 31 3.05 0.55 3.36
N PHE A 32 1.74 0.48 3.27
CA PHE A 32 1.01 0.44 2.00
C PHE A 32 -0.05 1.53 1.99
N VAL A 33 -0.10 2.26 0.88
CA VAL A 33 -1.12 3.27 0.59
C VAL A 33 -1.80 2.97 -0.74
N GLY A 34 -2.98 3.56 -0.95
CA GLY A 34 -3.76 3.39 -2.17
C GLY A 34 -3.30 4.24 -3.34
N ASP A 35 -4.25 4.69 -4.16
CA ASP A 35 -3.99 5.39 -5.41
C ASP A 35 -3.46 6.82 -5.18
N LEU A 36 -2.34 7.11 -5.81
CA LEU A 36 -1.64 8.39 -5.81
C LEU A 36 -1.76 8.99 -7.22
N ALA A 37 -2.68 9.93 -7.43
CA ALA A 37 -2.73 10.74 -8.65
C ALA A 37 -2.20 12.13 -8.33
N LEU A 38 -0.89 12.32 -8.50
CA LEU A 38 -0.17 13.57 -8.21
C LEU A 38 -0.32 14.55 -9.39
N GLY A 39 -1.55 14.89 -9.69
CA GLY A 39 -1.90 15.71 -10.84
C GLY A 39 -3.41 15.84 -10.99
N SER A 40 -3.85 16.34 -12.15
CA SER A 40 -5.26 16.53 -12.44
C SER A 40 -5.62 16.06 -13.85
N ASP A 41 -6.90 15.86 -14.10
CA ASP A 41 -7.43 15.77 -15.47
C ASP A 41 -7.40 17.15 -16.15
N GLY A 42 -7.33 17.16 -17.49
CA GLY A 42 -7.25 18.37 -18.27
C GLY A 42 -8.44 19.34 -18.09
N LEU A 43 -9.61 18.86 -17.68
CA LEU A 43 -10.75 19.72 -17.37
C LEU A 43 -10.63 20.46 -16.03
N MET A 44 -9.78 19.94 -15.13
CA MET A 44 -9.59 20.45 -13.77
C MET A 44 -8.25 21.17 -13.59
N ALA A 45 -7.33 21.03 -14.56
CA ALA A 45 -5.93 21.43 -14.43
C ALA A 45 -5.71 22.94 -14.21
N ASP A 46 -6.54 23.78 -14.82
CA ASP A 46 -6.40 25.25 -14.76
C ASP A 46 -7.26 25.89 -13.65
N GLY A 47 -7.99 25.09 -12.87
CA GLY A 47 -8.88 25.58 -11.83
C GLY A 47 -8.13 25.98 -10.55
N PRO A 48 -8.72 26.86 -9.71
CA PRO A 48 -8.12 27.28 -8.43
C PRO A 48 -8.04 26.14 -7.41
N TYR A 49 -8.66 25.01 -7.69
CA TYR A 49 -8.72 23.82 -6.88
C TYR A 49 -8.01 22.63 -7.54
N SER A 50 -7.28 22.86 -8.65
CA SER A 50 -6.46 21.82 -9.25
C SER A 50 -5.39 21.35 -8.29
N PHE A 51 -4.87 20.14 -8.51
CA PHE A 51 -3.79 19.60 -7.68
C PHE A 51 -2.60 20.58 -7.62
N ALA A 52 -2.19 21.10 -8.78
CA ALA A 52 -1.08 22.05 -8.86
C ALA A 52 -1.36 23.38 -8.13
N ALA A 53 -2.62 23.90 -8.18
CA ALA A 53 -2.97 25.12 -7.49
C ALA A 53 -3.01 24.98 -5.96
N ILE A 54 -3.42 23.80 -5.46
CA ILE A 54 -3.50 23.53 -4.02
C ILE A 54 -2.12 23.21 -3.45
N VAL A 55 -1.32 22.35 -4.12
CA VAL A 55 0.01 21.96 -3.65
C VAL A 55 1.02 23.09 -3.82
N GLY A 56 0.94 23.82 -4.95
CA GLY A 56 1.90 24.89 -5.26
C GLY A 56 3.34 24.40 -5.26
N GLU A 57 4.19 25.13 -4.54
CA GLU A 57 5.61 24.79 -4.35
C GLU A 57 5.89 23.95 -3.08
N ASP A 58 4.89 23.76 -2.22
CA ASP A 58 5.02 22.98 -0.99
C ASP A 58 4.80 21.49 -1.26
N LEU A 59 5.83 20.80 -1.69
CA LEU A 59 5.78 19.37 -1.97
C LEU A 59 5.53 18.51 -0.71
N GLY A 60 5.73 19.05 0.50
CA GLY A 60 5.40 18.39 1.76
C GLY A 60 3.92 18.48 2.11
N TYR A 61 3.18 19.43 1.50
CA TYR A 61 1.77 19.69 1.82
C TYR A 61 0.88 18.44 1.79
N PRO A 62 0.91 17.59 0.74
CA PRO A 62 -0.03 16.47 0.64
C PRO A 62 0.11 15.47 1.81
N MET A 63 1.32 15.16 2.25
CA MET A 63 1.56 14.11 3.23
C MET A 63 1.76 14.65 4.66
N LYS A 64 1.56 15.95 4.88
CA LYS A 64 1.84 16.62 6.16
C LYS A 64 1.19 15.96 7.37
N ASN A 65 -0.04 15.45 7.24
CA ASN A 65 -0.78 14.87 8.36
C ASN A 65 -0.49 13.36 8.56
N VAL A 66 0.28 12.74 7.67
CA VAL A 66 0.53 11.29 7.68
C VAL A 66 2.00 10.91 7.61
N ILE A 67 2.90 11.87 7.37
CA ILE A 67 4.33 11.62 7.16
C ILE A 67 4.98 10.84 8.32
N GLN A 68 4.54 11.04 9.55
CA GLN A 68 5.06 10.35 10.74
C GLN A 68 4.89 8.83 10.68
N TYR A 69 4.00 8.30 9.84
CA TYR A 69 3.82 6.86 9.65
C TYR A 69 4.85 6.29 8.68
N PHE A 70 5.36 7.10 7.77
CA PHE A 70 6.30 6.70 6.72
C PHE A 70 7.76 6.92 7.14
N GLU A 71 8.06 8.03 7.85
CA GLU A 71 9.41 8.31 8.37
C GLU A 71 9.88 7.29 9.41
N ASN A 72 8.99 6.51 10.00
CA ASN A 72 9.28 5.56 11.05
C ASN A 72 9.08 4.10 10.62
N ASP A 73 8.86 3.84 9.34
CA ASP A 73 8.81 2.49 8.78
C ASP A 73 10.13 2.12 8.08
N ASP A 74 10.17 0.95 7.45
CA ASP A 74 11.34 0.50 6.69
C ASP A 74 11.16 0.66 5.17
N LEU A 75 9.92 0.76 4.68
CA LEU A 75 9.59 0.96 3.27
C LEU A 75 8.11 1.29 3.09
N THR A 76 7.79 2.36 2.36
CA THR A 76 6.43 2.70 1.95
C THR A 76 6.19 2.45 0.46
N LEU A 77 5.07 1.78 0.16
CA LEU A 77 4.68 1.41 -1.20
C LEU A 77 3.27 1.94 -1.54
N GLY A 78 3.08 2.39 -2.81
CA GLY A 78 1.78 2.84 -3.31
C GLY A 78 1.60 2.60 -4.81
N ASN A 79 0.50 3.09 -5.39
CA ASN A 79 0.24 3.06 -6.83
C ASN A 79 0.22 4.48 -7.41
N LEU A 80 1.14 4.81 -8.31
CA LEU A 80 1.16 6.11 -9.01
C LEU A 80 0.25 6.06 -10.23
N GLU A 81 -0.97 6.55 -10.08
CA GLU A 81 -2.03 6.49 -11.09
C GLU A 81 -2.13 7.81 -11.88
N CYS A 82 -1.02 8.29 -12.35
CA CYS A 82 -0.94 9.44 -13.26
C CYS A 82 0.39 9.45 -14.01
N VAL A 83 0.48 10.28 -15.05
CA VAL A 83 1.72 10.56 -15.76
C VAL A 83 2.36 11.81 -15.19
N LEU A 84 3.67 11.74 -14.89
CA LEU A 84 4.48 12.90 -14.47
C LEU A 84 5.28 13.40 -15.67
N ARG A 85 4.82 14.49 -16.30
CA ARG A 85 5.46 15.05 -17.49
C ARG A 85 5.21 16.56 -17.62
N GLU A 86 6.05 17.18 -18.42
CA GLU A 86 5.81 18.54 -18.89
C GLU A 86 4.90 18.54 -20.12
N GLY A 87 4.21 19.66 -20.34
CA GLY A 87 3.45 19.89 -21.54
C GLY A 87 1.97 20.20 -21.30
N ARG A 88 1.15 19.95 -22.33
CA ARG A 88 -0.27 20.28 -22.29
C ARG A 88 -1.09 19.10 -21.79
N PHE A 89 -2.02 19.41 -20.94
CA PHE A 89 -3.06 18.46 -20.54
C PHE A 89 -3.87 17.99 -21.76
N LYS A 90 -4.36 16.76 -21.68
CA LYS A 90 -5.32 16.18 -22.63
C LYS A 90 -6.64 15.96 -21.93
N THR A 91 -7.71 15.94 -22.70
CA THR A 91 -9.03 15.51 -22.27
C THR A 91 -9.48 14.35 -23.12
N LYS A 92 -10.17 13.39 -22.52
CA LYS A 92 -10.86 12.30 -23.22
C LYS A 92 -12.37 12.57 -23.18
N PRO A 93 -13.13 12.30 -24.27
CA PRO A 93 -14.60 12.47 -24.25
C PRO A 93 -15.27 11.60 -23.19
N ASP A 94 -14.76 10.39 -22.97
CA ASP A 94 -15.36 9.37 -22.10
C ASP A 94 -14.33 8.88 -21.07
N GLY A 95 -13.70 9.79 -20.28
CA GLY A 95 -12.75 9.41 -19.26
C GLY A 95 -11.78 10.52 -18.87
N PHE A 96 -10.79 10.14 -18.09
CA PHE A 96 -9.78 11.04 -17.54
C PHE A 96 -8.41 10.82 -18.20
N CYS A 97 -7.63 11.90 -18.29
CA CYS A 97 -6.20 11.85 -18.59
C CYS A 97 -5.46 12.52 -17.42
N LEU A 98 -4.89 11.72 -16.56
CA LEU A 98 -4.26 12.20 -15.33
C LEU A 98 -2.80 12.58 -15.57
N MET A 99 -2.46 13.84 -15.31
CA MET A 99 -1.11 14.38 -15.50
C MET A 99 -0.73 15.34 -14.38
N GLY A 100 0.51 15.24 -13.93
CA GLY A 100 1.14 16.19 -13.03
C GLY A 100 2.52 16.62 -13.53
N SER A 101 3.06 17.66 -12.91
CA SER A 101 4.44 18.09 -13.17
C SER A 101 5.45 17.02 -12.75
N PRO A 102 6.57 16.84 -13.47
CA PRO A 102 7.68 15.99 -13.03
C PRO A 102 8.18 16.32 -11.61
N ALA A 103 8.09 17.60 -11.21
CA ALA A 103 8.49 18.05 -9.88
C ALA A 103 7.68 17.37 -8.76
N PHE A 104 6.45 16.91 -9.05
CA PHE A 104 5.61 16.24 -8.05
C PHE A 104 6.11 14.83 -7.65
N ALA A 105 7.05 14.26 -8.39
CA ALA A 105 7.81 13.11 -7.88
C ALA A 105 8.51 13.41 -6.54
N GLY A 106 8.87 14.69 -6.31
CA GLY A 106 9.42 15.18 -5.05
C GLY A 106 8.46 15.08 -3.85
N ILE A 107 7.14 14.97 -4.07
CA ILE A 107 6.16 14.70 -3.01
C ILE A 107 6.45 13.33 -2.40
N LEU A 108 6.71 12.32 -3.24
CA LEU A 108 6.99 10.96 -2.79
C LEU A 108 8.27 10.90 -1.96
N SER A 109 9.38 11.42 -2.51
CA SER A 109 10.68 11.37 -1.83
C SER A 109 10.74 12.20 -0.55
N GLN A 110 10.06 13.36 -0.51
CA GLN A 110 10.00 14.19 0.71
C GLN A 110 9.09 13.59 1.78
N SER A 111 8.33 12.56 1.44
CA SER A 111 7.36 11.92 2.34
C SER A 111 7.68 10.46 2.61
N SER A 112 8.91 10.02 2.37
CA SER A 112 9.35 8.62 2.57
C SER A 112 8.40 7.61 1.90
N ILE A 113 8.07 7.87 0.62
CA ILE A 113 7.38 6.90 -0.25
C ILE A 113 8.40 6.47 -1.31
N GLU A 114 9.01 5.30 -1.09
CA GLU A 114 10.18 4.87 -1.85
C GLU A 114 9.82 4.11 -3.12
N VAL A 115 8.65 3.44 -3.15
CA VAL A 115 8.27 2.56 -4.25
C VAL A 115 6.85 2.84 -4.71
N VAL A 116 6.67 2.97 -6.02
CA VAL A 116 5.33 3.07 -6.61
C VAL A 116 5.16 2.12 -7.78
N SER A 117 3.99 1.47 -7.85
CA SER A 117 3.55 0.80 -9.07
C SER A 117 3.26 1.83 -10.15
N MET A 118 3.71 1.55 -11.37
CA MET A 118 3.35 2.23 -12.61
C MET A 118 2.48 1.32 -13.49
N ALA A 119 1.89 0.26 -12.94
CA ALA A 119 1.08 -0.70 -13.66
C ALA A 119 -0.41 -0.42 -13.45
N ASN A 120 -0.96 0.57 -14.19
CA ASN A 120 -2.35 0.99 -14.08
C ASN A 120 -2.89 1.54 -15.41
N ASN A 121 -4.19 1.88 -15.45
CA ASN A 121 -4.88 2.38 -16.65
C ASN A 121 -4.49 3.81 -17.05
N HIS A 122 -3.92 4.62 -16.14
CA HIS A 122 -3.57 6.02 -16.40
C HIS A 122 -2.12 6.26 -16.78
N ILE A 123 -1.21 5.33 -16.51
CA ILE A 123 0.20 5.49 -16.90
C ILE A 123 0.39 5.62 -18.42
N GLY A 124 -0.54 5.06 -19.20
CA GLY A 124 -0.56 5.13 -20.67
C GLY A 124 -1.27 6.34 -21.27
N ASP A 125 -1.80 7.27 -20.50
CA ASP A 125 -2.61 8.40 -20.97
C ASP A 125 -1.89 9.28 -22.00
N PHE A 126 -0.56 9.35 -21.92
CA PHE A 126 0.29 10.11 -22.83
C PHE A 126 1.21 9.23 -23.66
N GLY A 127 0.87 7.93 -23.79
CA GLY A 127 1.63 6.96 -24.58
C GLY A 127 2.96 6.57 -23.97
N PRO A 128 3.79 5.81 -24.71
CA PRO A 128 5.08 5.31 -24.19
C PRO A 128 6.03 6.42 -23.72
N GLU A 129 6.02 7.58 -24.39
CA GLU A 129 6.85 8.73 -24.03
C GLU A 129 6.49 9.25 -22.62
N GLY A 130 5.17 9.34 -22.30
CA GLY A 130 4.70 9.73 -20.97
C GLY A 130 5.13 8.75 -19.88
N ILE A 131 5.16 7.45 -20.17
CA ILE A 131 5.67 6.43 -19.25
C ILE A 131 7.17 6.66 -18.98
N ASP A 132 7.96 6.90 -20.02
CA ASP A 132 9.41 7.12 -19.89
C ASP A 132 9.73 8.45 -19.19
N GLU A 133 8.91 9.48 -19.39
CA GLU A 133 9.04 10.77 -18.68
C GLU A 133 8.72 10.59 -17.19
N THR A 134 7.68 9.87 -16.86
CA THR A 134 7.32 9.54 -15.46
C THR A 134 8.42 8.77 -14.76
N GLU A 135 8.98 7.74 -15.40
CA GLU A 135 10.08 6.97 -14.81
C GLU A 135 11.31 7.83 -14.58
N ARG A 136 11.68 8.72 -15.55
CA ARG A 136 12.77 9.67 -15.36
C ARG A 136 12.53 10.63 -14.18
N ALA A 137 11.29 11.12 -14.01
CA ALA A 137 10.95 11.97 -12.88
C ALA A 137 11.10 11.24 -11.53
N LEU A 138 10.62 10.00 -11.45
CA LEU A 138 10.76 9.15 -10.27
C LEU A 138 12.24 8.88 -9.95
N VAL A 139 13.03 8.47 -10.94
CA VAL A 139 14.49 8.22 -10.76
C VAL A 139 15.19 9.48 -10.29
N ALA A 140 14.88 10.65 -10.87
CA ALA A 140 15.47 11.93 -10.45
C ALA A 140 15.12 12.31 -9.01
N ALA A 141 13.95 11.87 -8.53
CA ALA A 141 13.49 12.06 -7.14
C ALA A 141 14.01 10.96 -6.19
N GLY A 142 14.70 9.92 -6.67
CA GLY A 142 15.15 8.79 -5.86
C GLY A 142 14.05 7.77 -5.54
N VAL A 143 12.94 7.79 -6.27
CA VAL A 143 11.80 6.88 -6.08
C VAL A 143 11.86 5.75 -7.10
N THR A 144 11.56 4.53 -6.67
CA THR A 144 11.52 3.35 -7.52
C THR A 144 10.14 3.19 -8.17
N GLY A 145 10.06 3.37 -9.48
CA GLY A 145 8.87 3.03 -10.28
C GLY A 145 8.93 1.59 -10.78
N VAL A 146 7.83 0.84 -10.62
CA VAL A 146 7.75 -0.55 -11.11
C VAL A 146 6.73 -0.64 -12.24
N ARG A 147 7.21 -0.88 -13.47
CA ARG A 147 6.35 -1.02 -14.66
C ARG A 147 5.59 -2.36 -14.67
N GLN A 148 4.52 -2.41 -15.45
CA GLN A 148 3.71 -3.61 -15.62
C GLN A 148 4.55 -4.83 -16.00
N ASN A 149 4.30 -5.96 -15.32
CA ASN A 149 5.00 -7.22 -15.48
C ASN A 149 6.53 -7.09 -15.36
N ARG A 150 7.00 -6.14 -14.56
CA ARG A 150 8.42 -5.97 -14.22
C ARG A 150 8.62 -6.16 -12.73
N THR A 151 9.85 -6.52 -12.39
CA THR A 151 10.29 -6.72 -11.01
C THR A 151 11.30 -5.66 -10.60
N GLN A 152 11.32 -5.33 -9.32
CA GLN A 152 12.38 -4.58 -8.66
C GLN A 152 12.73 -5.26 -7.34
N VAL A 153 13.97 -5.17 -6.92
CA VAL A 153 14.38 -5.56 -5.57
C VAL A 153 14.99 -4.36 -4.89
N VAL A 154 14.31 -3.91 -3.84
CA VAL A 154 14.73 -2.78 -3.01
C VAL A 154 15.32 -3.32 -1.71
N THR A 155 16.41 -2.74 -1.24
CA THR A 155 16.99 -3.07 0.06
C THR A 155 16.70 -1.92 1.01
N THR A 156 16.00 -2.19 2.11
CA THR A 156 15.73 -1.19 3.14
C THR A 156 17.05 -0.78 3.83
N GLU A 157 17.06 0.35 4.53
CA GLU A 157 18.26 0.81 5.26
C GLU A 157 18.75 -0.23 6.28
N ARG A 158 17.84 -0.97 6.89
CA ARG A 158 18.14 -2.06 7.84
C ARG A 158 18.46 -3.41 7.18
N GLY A 159 18.55 -3.44 5.83
CA GLY A 159 19.04 -4.58 5.05
C GLY A 159 18.01 -5.67 4.75
N LEU A 160 16.70 -5.42 4.89
CA LEU A 160 15.66 -6.31 4.36
C LEU A 160 15.56 -6.13 2.84
N LYS A 161 15.64 -7.23 2.09
CA LYS A 161 15.44 -7.20 0.64
C LYS A 161 14.00 -7.52 0.29
N VAL A 162 13.30 -6.55 -0.28
CA VAL A 162 11.90 -6.64 -0.70
C VAL A 162 11.85 -6.72 -2.23
N GLY A 163 11.32 -7.82 -2.77
CA GLY A 163 11.04 -7.98 -4.19
C GLY A 163 9.63 -7.49 -4.51
N ILE A 164 9.50 -6.63 -5.50
CA ILE A 164 8.25 -6.00 -5.91
C ILE A 164 7.92 -6.40 -7.35
N PHE A 165 6.70 -6.83 -7.59
CA PHE A 165 6.14 -7.15 -8.92
C PHE A 165 4.87 -6.34 -9.14
N ALA A 166 4.77 -5.60 -10.25
CA ALA A 166 3.62 -4.77 -10.56
C ALA A 166 2.74 -5.39 -11.66
N VAL A 167 1.43 -5.41 -11.43
CA VAL A 167 0.43 -6.04 -12.32
C VAL A 167 -0.73 -5.09 -12.59
N PHE A 168 -1.14 -4.99 -13.85
CA PHE A 168 -2.35 -4.30 -14.26
C PHE A 168 -3.37 -5.31 -14.81
N PHE A 169 -4.50 -5.42 -14.14
CA PHE A 169 -5.63 -6.34 -14.33
C PHE A 169 -5.27 -7.83 -14.32
N GLN A 170 -4.39 -8.27 -15.19
CA GLN A 170 -4.11 -9.70 -15.39
C GLN A 170 -2.63 -9.94 -15.67
N THR A 171 -2.17 -11.09 -15.24
CA THR A 171 -0.89 -11.67 -15.61
C THR A 171 -1.04 -13.18 -15.66
N ASP A 172 -0.18 -13.87 -16.39
CA ASP A 172 -0.21 -15.32 -16.47
C ASP A 172 0.76 -15.97 -15.47
N ASN A 173 0.56 -17.26 -15.22
CA ASN A 173 1.38 -18.02 -14.29
C ASN A 173 2.87 -18.03 -14.67
N ALA A 174 3.20 -18.00 -15.96
CA ALA A 174 4.58 -18.02 -16.41
C ALA A 174 5.28 -16.70 -16.10
N ALA A 175 4.58 -15.57 -16.24
CA ALA A 175 5.09 -14.26 -15.84
C ALA A 175 5.29 -14.19 -14.31
N ILE A 176 4.36 -14.76 -13.52
CA ILE A 176 4.50 -14.83 -12.06
C ILE A 176 5.71 -15.69 -11.67
N ASP A 177 5.86 -16.88 -12.26
CA ASP A 177 6.99 -17.79 -11.97
C ASP A 177 8.33 -17.14 -12.35
N THR A 178 8.38 -16.43 -13.46
CA THR A 178 9.56 -15.65 -13.89
C THR A 178 9.88 -14.56 -12.87
N ALA A 179 8.89 -13.78 -12.47
CA ALA A 179 9.05 -12.69 -11.49
C ALA A 179 9.59 -13.21 -10.16
N VAL A 180 9.02 -14.30 -9.63
CA VAL A 180 9.49 -14.93 -8.38
C VAL A 180 10.94 -15.38 -8.51
N THR A 181 11.27 -16.05 -9.64
CA THR A 181 12.64 -16.55 -9.89
C THR A 181 13.65 -15.40 -9.95
N GLU A 182 13.33 -14.34 -10.69
CA GLU A 182 14.20 -13.16 -10.83
C GLU A 182 14.44 -12.44 -9.49
N MET A 183 13.38 -12.23 -8.69
CA MET A 183 13.48 -11.56 -7.40
C MET A 183 14.26 -12.40 -6.38
N ARG A 184 13.99 -13.71 -6.31
CA ARG A 184 14.72 -14.62 -5.42
C ARG A 184 16.20 -14.74 -5.82
N ALA A 185 16.53 -14.76 -7.11
CA ALA A 185 17.92 -14.76 -7.60
C ALA A 185 18.70 -13.50 -7.18
N GLN A 186 18.00 -12.37 -6.97
CA GLN A 186 18.57 -11.12 -6.45
C GLN A 186 18.60 -11.10 -4.90
N GLY A 187 18.13 -12.15 -4.27
CA GLY A 187 18.14 -12.33 -2.81
C GLY A 187 16.95 -11.68 -2.10
N ALA A 188 15.84 -11.42 -2.79
CA ALA A 188 14.62 -10.93 -2.14
C ALA A 188 14.13 -11.92 -1.09
N GLN A 189 13.89 -11.43 0.12
CA GLN A 189 13.41 -12.17 1.27
C GLN A 189 11.89 -12.11 1.38
N VAL A 190 11.32 -10.94 1.12
CA VAL A 190 9.87 -10.68 1.06
C VAL A 190 9.48 -10.42 -0.38
N LEU A 191 8.36 -11.01 -0.84
CA LEU A 191 7.80 -10.74 -2.16
C LEU A 191 6.47 -10.02 -2.01
N VAL A 192 6.33 -8.89 -2.67
CA VAL A 192 5.15 -8.02 -2.69
C VAL A 192 4.65 -7.90 -4.13
N ALA A 193 3.37 -8.14 -4.36
CA ALA A 193 2.71 -7.81 -5.61
C ALA A 193 1.89 -6.53 -5.43
N LEU A 194 2.11 -5.51 -6.27
CA LEU A 194 1.28 -4.32 -6.39
C LEU A 194 0.35 -4.51 -7.58
N VAL A 195 -0.96 -4.61 -7.34
CA VAL A 195 -1.92 -5.03 -8.36
C VAL A 195 -3.02 -3.98 -8.53
N HIS A 196 -3.20 -3.48 -9.76
CA HIS A 196 -4.25 -2.53 -10.10
C HIS A 196 -5.38 -3.29 -10.83
N TRP A 197 -6.51 -3.55 -10.15
CA TRP A 197 -7.51 -4.52 -10.56
C TRP A 197 -8.93 -4.23 -10.06
N GLY A 198 -9.89 -5.06 -10.47
CA GLY A 198 -11.27 -4.99 -9.97
C GLY A 198 -12.14 -4.03 -10.77
N SER A 199 -13.15 -3.46 -10.14
CA SER A 199 -14.09 -2.52 -10.74
C SER A 199 -14.13 -1.23 -9.95
N GLU A 200 -14.04 -0.11 -10.65
CA GLU A 200 -14.22 1.21 -10.04
C GLU A 200 -15.54 1.32 -9.27
N ASN A 201 -15.51 2.04 -8.18
CA ASN A 201 -16.64 2.33 -7.31
C ASN A 201 -17.33 1.09 -6.71
N SER A 202 -16.60 -0.03 -6.55
CA SER A 202 -17.10 -1.25 -5.92
C SER A 202 -16.45 -1.51 -4.57
N TYR A 203 -17.28 -1.66 -3.52
CA TYR A 203 -16.83 -2.16 -2.20
C TYR A 203 -16.62 -3.67 -2.17
N HIS A 204 -17.10 -4.39 -3.20
CA HIS A 204 -17.05 -5.84 -3.26
C HIS A 204 -15.95 -6.30 -4.19
N THR A 205 -15.23 -7.33 -3.76
CA THR A 205 -14.22 -7.98 -4.59
C THR A 205 -14.86 -8.77 -5.72
N MET A 206 -14.16 -8.86 -6.85
CA MET A 206 -14.54 -9.69 -7.98
C MET A 206 -13.84 -11.05 -7.91
N ALA A 207 -14.44 -12.08 -8.51
CA ALA A 207 -13.87 -13.43 -8.55
C ALA A 207 -12.46 -13.48 -9.19
N ASP A 208 -12.19 -12.60 -10.16
CA ASP A 208 -10.86 -12.51 -10.79
C ASP A 208 -9.81 -11.92 -9.84
N GLN A 209 -10.20 -11.00 -8.94
CA GLN A 209 -9.30 -10.51 -7.89
C GLN A 209 -8.97 -11.64 -6.90
N ASP A 210 -9.97 -12.41 -6.44
CA ASP A 210 -9.75 -13.54 -5.54
C ASP A 210 -8.81 -14.57 -6.19
N LYS A 211 -9.07 -14.93 -7.47
CA LYS A 211 -8.28 -15.91 -8.21
C LYS A 211 -6.82 -15.47 -8.41
N LEU A 212 -6.60 -14.23 -8.84
CA LEU A 212 -5.24 -13.72 -9.07
C LEU A 212 -4.49 -13.51 -7.75
N GLY A 213 -5.15 -12.96 -6.73
CA GLY A 213 -4.55 -12.75 -5.42
C GLY A 213 -4.08 -14.06 -4.78
N GLN A 214 -4.93 -15.09 -4.79
CA GLN A 214 -4.57 -16.43 -4.29
C GLN A 214 -3.43 -17.05 -5.12
N ALA A 215 -3.49 -16.96 -6.47
CA ALA A 215 -2.42 -17.47 -7.31
C ALA A 215 -1.06 -16.82 -7.04
N LEU A 216 -1.02 -15.53 -6.76
CA LEU A 216 0.21 -14.82 -6.36
C LEU A 216 0.76 -15.37 -5.04
N ILE A 217 -0.10 -15.54 -4.02
CA ILE A 217 0.34 -16.11 -2.73
C ILE A 217 0.82 -17.56 -2.91
N ASP A 218 0.08 -18.40 -3.66
CA ASP A 218 0.47 -19.80 -3.96
C ASP A 218 1.84 -19.89 -4.66
N LYS A 219 2.23 -18.84 -5.39
CA LYS A 219 3.54 -18.73 -6.06
C LYS A 219 4.65 -18.14 -5.17
N GLY A 220 4.36 -17.83 -3.91
CA GLY A 220 5.34 -17.41 -2.90
C GLY A 220 5.41 -15.92 -2.64
N PHE A 221 4.41 -15.12 -3.09
CA PHE A 221 4.24 -13.76 -2.61
C PHE A 221 3.70 -13.79 -1.17
N HIS A 222 4.17 -12.86 -0.36
CA HIS A 222 3.74 -12.72 1.04
C HIS A 222 2.62 -11.69 1.16
N ILE A 223 2.66 -10.66 0.32
CA ILE A 223 1.72 -9.54 0.36
C ILE A 223 1.26 -9.23 -1.07
N VAL A 224 -0.05 -9.11 -1.25
CA VAL A 224 -0.67 -8.58 -2.45
C VAL A 224 -1.40 -7.30 -2.07
N ALA A 225 -0.98 -6.15 -2.61
CA ALA A 225 -1.60 -4.86 -2.34
C ALA A 225 -2.29 -4.32 -3.60
N GLY A 226 -3.60 -4.18 -3.51
CA GLY A 226 -4.50 -3.82 -4.60
C GLY A 226 -4.90 -2.36 -4.62
N SER A 227 -5.19 -1.87 -5.83
CA SER A 227 -5.67 -0.54 -6.18
C SER A 227 -6.65 -0.58 -7.35
N HIS A 228 -7.17 0.54 -7.84
CA HIS A 228 -8.14 0.73 -8.93
C HIS A 228 -9.61 0.91 -8.51
N PRO A 229 -10.20 0.18 -7.56
CA PRO A 229 -11.60 0.42 -7.21
C PRO A 229 -11.90 1.84 -6.70
N HIS A 230 -10.87 2.63 -6.35
CA HIS A 230 -10.97 3.96 -5.72
C HIS A 230 -11.74 3.97 -4.41
N LEU A 231 -12.15 2.81 -3.93
CA LEU A 231 -12.82 2.54 -2.67
C LEU A 231 -12.05 1.47 -1.89
N LEU A 232 -12.12 1.53 -0.57
CA LEU A 232 -11.58 0.47 0.27
C LEU A 232 -12.35 -0.83 0.05
N GLN A 233 -11.61 -1.92 -0.13
CA GLN A 233 -12.14 -3.28 -0.13
C GLN A 233 -11.51 -4.08 1.01
N LYS A 234 -12.06 -5.27 1.26
CA LYS A 234 -11.62 -6.13 2.36
C LYS A 234 -10.14 -6.49 2.32
N ILE A 235 -9.62 -6.84 3.48
CA ILE A 235 -8.34 -7.55 3.66
C ILE A 235 -8.65 -9.02 3.90
N SER A 236 -7.89 -9.92 3.30
CA SER A 236 -8.02 -11.36 3.53
C SER A 236 -6.67 -12.01 3.77
N GLU A 237 -6.60 -12.83 4.79
CA GLU A 237 -5.51 -13.79 4.95
C GLU A 237 -5.76 -14.98 4.02
N TYR A 238 -4.70 -15.46 3.37
CA TYR A 238 -4.75 -16.66 2.55
C TYR A 238 -3.42 -17.41 2.64
N ALA A 239 -3.43 -18.68 3.02
CA ALA A 239 -2.24 -19.44 3.35
C ALA A 239 -1.32 -18.65 4.31
N ASP A 240 -0.06 -18.47 3.96
CA ASP A 240 0.92 -17.72 4.78
C ASP A 240 1.03 -16.25 4.33
N GLY A 241 0.12 -15.75 3.51
CA GLY A 241 0.14 -14.40 2.95
C GLY A 241 -1.12 -13.59 3.24
N VAL A 242 -1.11 -12.34 2.78
CA VAL A 242 -2.21 -11.38 2.93
C VAL A 242 -2.53 -10.68 1.62
N ILE A 243 -3.82 -10.44 1.39
CA ILE A 243 -4.35 -9.73 0.23
C ILE A 243 -5.11 -8.50 0.72
N TYR A 244 -4.61 -7.31 0.43
CA TYR A 244 -5.31 -6.03 0.53
C TYR A 244 -5.99 -5.80 -0.80
N TYR A 245 -7.29 -6.03 -0.92
CA TYR A 245 -7.96 -6.02 -2.23
C TYR A 245 -8.03 -4.63 -2.85
N SER A 246 -8.25 -3.59 -2.05
CA SER A 246 -8.08 -2.19 -2.46
C SER A 246 -7.89 -1.30 -1.24
N LEU A 247 -6.91 -0.41 -1.33
CA LEU A 247 -6.67 0.63 -0.32
C LEU A 247 -7.33 1.97 -0.68
N GLY A 248 -8.14 1.99 -1.77
CA GLY A 248 -8.85 3.19 -2.23
C GLY A 248 -7.92 4.28 -2.75
N ASN A 249 -8.44 5.48 -2.88
CA ASN A 249 -7.63 6.66 -3.15
C ASN A 249 -6.83 7.03 -1.89
N PHE A 250 -5.61 7.56 -2.06
CA PHE A 250 -4.84 8.11 -0.93
C PHE A 250 -4.58 9.61 -1.09
N CYS A 251 -3.82 10.00 -2.11
CA CYS A 251 -3.64 11.39 -2.50
C CYS A 251 -4.01 11.50 -3.99
N PHE A 252 -5.26 11.86 -4.28
CA PHE A 252 -5.83 11.69 -5.60
C PHE A 252 -6.38 12.99 -6.18
N GLY A 253 -5.62 13.60 -7.09
CA GLY A 253 -5.97 14.86 -7.76
C GLY A 253 -6.95 14.73 -8.92
N GLY A 254 -7.36 13.52 -9.29
CA GLY A 254 -8.30 13.25 -10.38
C GLY A 254 -9.77 13.51 -10.05
N ASN A 255 -10.10 13.77 -8.77
CA ASN A 255 -11.48 14.04 -8.35
C ASN A 255 -11.53 15.03 -7.17
N HIS A 256 -12.22 16.16 -7.38
CA HIS A 256 -12.39 17.19 -6.34
C HIS A 256 -13.53 16.86 -5.35
N TYR A 257 -14.52 16.07 -5.76
CA TYR A 257 -15.70 15.74 -4.96
C TYR A 257 -16.00 14.24 -5.02
N PRO A 258 -15.08 13.38 -4.54
CA PRO A 258 -15.33 11.95 -4.52
C PRO A 258 -16.52 11.62 -3.60
N THR A 259 -17.31 10.65 -3.98
CA THR A 259 -18.46 10.18 -3.17
C THR A 259 -18.03 9.45 -1.92
N ASP A 260 -16.85 8.88 -1.94
CA ASP A 260 -16.21 8.25 -0.80
C ASP A 260 -14.79 8.79 -0.63
N MET A 261 -14.49 9.27 0.55
CA MET A 261 -13.18 9.85 0.90
C MET A 261 -12.41 8.97 1.90
N ASP A 262 -12.92 7.80 2.23
CA ASP A 262 -12.25 6.88 3.16
C ASP A 262 -11.07 6.20 2.50
N THR A 263 -9.98 6.17 3.21
CA THR A 263 -8.73 5.48 2.84
C THR A 263 -8.05 4.93 4.09
N ALA A 264 -6.93 4.26 3.92
CA ALA A 264 -6.14 3.77 5.04
C ALA A 264 -4.66 3.67 4.69
N ILE A 265 -3.82 3.81 5.71
CA ILE A 265 -2.44 3.32 5.68
C ILE A 265 -2.45 1.95 6.34
N VAL A 266 -1.85 0.97 5.69
CA VAL A 266 -1.67 -0.37 6.26
C VAL A 266 -0.19 -0.57 6.55
N GLN A 267 0.17 -0.74 7.82
CA GLN A 267 1.52 -1.07 8.24
C GLN A 267 1.60 -2.56 8.58
N GLN A 268 2.35 -3.31 7.79
CA GLN A 268 2.54 -4.75 7.96
C GLN A 268 3.93 -5.03 8.50
N GLN A 269 4.02 -5.67 9.65
CA GLN A 269 5.30 -6.18 10.15
C GLN A 269 5.75 -7.40 9.36
N VAL A 270 7.05 -7.44 9.10
CA VAL A 270 7.78 -8.59 8.57
C VAL A 270 8.80 -9.00 9.61
N LEU A 271 8.75 -10.26 10.00
CA LEU A 271 9.66 -10.88 10.95
C LEU A 271 10.73 -11.64 10.16
N ARG A 272 12.00 -11.23 10.29
CA ARG A 272 13.14 -11.94 9.71
C ARG A 272 13.82 -12.78 10.77
N TYR A 273 13.80 -14.08 10.61
CA TYR A 273 14.47 -15.01 11.51
C TYR A 273 15.96 -15.14 11.21
N PRO A 274 16.78 -15.63 12.18
CA PRO A 274 18.23 -15.75 12.00
C PRO A 274 18.67 -16.69 10.87
N ASP A 275 17.81 -17.62 10.46
CA ASP A 275 18.06 -18.52 9.32
C ASP A 275 17.75 -17.84 7.97
N GLY A 276 17.31 -16.59 7.99
CA GLY A 276 16.96 -15.81 6.82
C GLY A 276 15.51 -15.99 6.31
N THR A 277 14.74 -16.88 6.93
CA THR A 277 13.30 -17.01 6.63
C THR A 277 12.54 -15.79 7.13
N VAL A 278 11.37 -15.54 6.53
CA VAL A 278 10.50 -14.43 6.93
C VAL A 278 9.08 -14.91 7.17
N ALA A 279 8.38 -14.22 8.06
CA ALA A 279 6.93 -14.37 8.28
C ALA A 279 6.27 -13.00 8.41
N LEU A 280 4.98 -12.94 8.16
CA LEU A 280 4.20 -11.75 8.44
C LEU A 280 3.87 -11.68 9.94
N GLY A 281 4.13 -10.51 10.54
CA GLY A 281 3.82 -10.22 11.93
C GLY A 281 2.52 -9.43 12.08
N HIS A 282 2.47 -8.60 13.13
CA HIS A 282 1.32 -7.74 13.41
C HIS A 282 1.04 -6.76 12.26
N ARG A 283 -0.24 -6.48 12.04
CA ARG A 283 -0.70 -5.45 11.11
C ARG A 283 -1.39 -4.33 11.86
N THR A 284 -0.99 -3.09 11.58
CA THR A 284 -1.63 -1.88 12.09
C THR A 284 -2.41 -1.22 10.95
N LEU A 285 -3.68 -0.90 11.21
CA LEU A 285 -4.53 -0.17 10.29
C LEU A 285 -4.67 1.27 10.78
N ILE A 286 -4.39 2.24 9.93
CA ILE A 286 -4.57 3.66 10.22
C ILE A 286 -5.68 4.18 9.30
N PRO A 287 -6.94 4.19 9.77
CA PRO A 287 -8.07 4.77 9.05
C PRO A 287 -7.87 6.26 8.78
N CYS A 288 -8.07 6.67 7.53
CA CYS A 288 -7.88 8.05 7.09
C CYS A 288 -9.02 8.54 6.20
N CYS A 289 -9.16 9.85 6.11
CA CYS A 289 -9.81 10.53 5.01
C CYS A 289 -8.76 10.97 3.99
N ILE A 290 -9.07 10.97 2.69
CA ILE A 290 -8.15 11.48 1.64
C ILE A 290 -7.96 12.98 1.68
N SER A 291 -8.69 13.68 2.54
CA SER A 291 -8.72 15.13 2.65
C SER A 291 -8.75 15.56 4.11
N SER A 292 -8.18 16.72 4.41
CA SER A 292 -8.34 17.41 5.70
C SER A 292 -9.53 18.38 5.72
N GLU A 293 -10.26 18.47 4.63
CA GLU A 293 -11.45 19.31 4.44
C GLU A 293 -12.57 18.55 3.75
N THR A 294 -13.83 18.92 3.96
CA THR A 294 -14.99 18.45 3.19
C THR A 294 -15.92 19.60 2.87
N PRO A 295 -16.73 19.49 1.82
CA PRO A 295 -16.94 18.35 0.93
C PRO A 295 -15.90 18.23 -0.21
N ARG A 296 -14.92 19.14 -0.29
CA ARG A 296 -13.93 19.15 -1.36
C ARG A 296 -12.67 18.41 -0.90
N ASN A 297 -12.12 17.59 -1.79
CA ASN A 297 -10.82 16.98 -1.63
C ASN A 297 -9.72 18.06 -1.77
N ASN A 298 -8.90 18.24 -0.74
CA ASN A 298 -7.73 19.12 -0.74
C ASN A 298 -6.41 18.33 -0.82
N PHE A 299 -6.47 17.04 -1.16
CA PHE A 299 -5.32 16.17 -1.41
C PHE A 299 -4.38 15.99 -0.22
N GLN A 300 -4.93 16.08 0.98
CA GLN A 300 -4.18 15.97 2.23
C GLN A 300 -4.75 14.86 3.11
N PRO A 301 -4.33 13.60 2.90
CA PRO A 301 -4.77 12.47 3.72
C PRO A 301 -4.60 12.76 5.21
N THR A 302 -5.66 12.48 5.97
CA THR A 302 -5.73 12.84 7.40
C THR A 302 -6.31 11.68 8.20
N PRO A 303 -5.63 11.20 9.26
CA PRO A 303 -6.13 10.13 10.09
C PRO A 303 -7.43 10.49 10.82
N TYR A 304 -8.33 9.53 10.94
CA TYR A 304 -9.48 9.63 11.81
C TYR A 304 -9.11 9.32 13.26
N ASP A 305 -9.72 10.02 14.20
CA ASP A 305 -9.58 9.71 15.62
C ASP A 305 -10.19 8.34 15.94
N ALA A 306 -9.46 7.54 16.70
CA ALA A 306 -9.91 6.22 17.14
C ALA A 306 -11.20 6.31 17.97
N GLY A 307 -12.14 5.40 17.73
CA GLY A 307 -13.44 5.35 18.39
C GLY A 307 -14.48 6.31 17.82
N THR A 308 -14.20 6.95 16.68
CA THR A 308 -15.21 7.69 15.92
C THR A 308 -15.94 6.79 14.94
N GLU A 309 -17.17 7.17 14.55
CA GLU A 309 -17.93 6.45 13.53
C GLU A 309 -17.21 6.38 12.17
N TYR A 310 -16.35 7.34 11.86
CA TYR A 310 -15.54 7.41 10.66
C TYR A 310 -14.41 6.36 10.69
N TYR A 311 -13.73 6.26 11.83
CA TYR A 311 -12.72 5.25 12.08
C TYR A 311 -13.32 3.83 11.94
N ASP A 312 -14.43 3.57 12.65
CA ASP A 312 -15.09 2.27 12.66
C ASP A 312 -15.63 1.90 11.27
N ARG A 313 -16.10 2.89 10.48
CA ARG A 313 -16.53 2.69 9.11
C ARG A 313 -15.39 2.19 8.21
N VAL A 314 -14.20 2.81 8.30
CA VAL A 314 -13.02 2.35 7.55
C VAL A 314 -12.65 0.93 7.96
N ILE A 315 -12.61 0.64 9.27
CA ILE A 315 -12.35 -0.72 9.76
C ILE A 315 -13.37 -1.71 9.18
N SER A 316 -14.66 -1.36 9.15
CA SER A 316 -15.70 -2.23 8.60
C SER A 316 -15.55 -2.49 7.09
N LYS A 317 -14.97 -1.55 6.33
CA LYS A 317 -14.63 -1.77 4.92
C LYS A 317 -13.48 -2.75 4.77
N LEU A 318 -12.45 -2.60 5.61
CA LEU A 318 -11.25 -3.43 5.56
C LEU A 318 -11.47 -4.85 6.11
N ASP A 319 -12.38 -5.03 7.07
CA ASP A 319 -12.74 -6.37 7.58
C ASP A 319 -13.85 -7.05 6.75
N GLY A 320 -14.42 -6.34 5.75
CA GLY A 320 -15.44 -6.86 4.84
C GLY A 320 -16.86 -6.90 5.43
N THR A 321 -17.11 -6.29 6.58
CA THR A 321 -18.45 -6.22 7.21
C THR A 321 -19.27 -5.02 6.75
N PHE A 322 -18.66 -4.07 6.04
CA PHE A 322 -19.33 -2.88 5.53
C PHE A 322 -20.45 -3.24 4.55
N LYS A 323 -21.65 -2.76 4.86
CA LYS A 323 -22.85 -2.96 4.04
C LYS A 323 -23.22 -1.65 3.34
N GLY A 324 -22.28 -1.14 2.52
CA GLY A 324 -22.52 0.05 1.70
C GLY A 324 -23.68 -0.15 0.74
N ASN A 325 -24.62 0.78 0.75
CA ASN A 325 -25.90 0.69 0.04
C ASN A 325 -26.18 1.95 -0.80
N GLY A 326 -25.13 2.51 -1.42
CA GLY A 326 -25.26 3.57 -2.41
C GLY A 326 -25.48 4.98 -1.87
N THR A 327 -25.50 5.20 -0.57
CA THR A 327 -25.46 6.54 0.03
C THR A 327 -24.01 6.95 0.30
N ALA A 328 -23.63 8.14 -0.15
CA ALA A 328 -22.31 8.70 0.17
C ALA A 328 -22.11 8.75 1.70
N PRO A 329 -20.94 8.33 2.20
CA PRO A 329 -20.61 8.46 3.61
C PRO A 329 -20.63 9.92 4.07
N LYS A 330 -20.86 10.15 5.35
CA LYS A 330 -20.65 11.47 5.97
C LYS A 330 -19.21 11.59 6.42
N TYR A 331 -18.68 12.80 6.41
CA TYR A 331 -17.31 13.12 6.82
C TYR A 331 -17.31 14.16 7.94
N PRO A 332 -16.26 14.22 8.79
CA PRO A 332 -16.30 15.01 10.03
C PRO A 332 -16.14 16.53 9.83
N TRP A 333 -15.69 17.01 8.67
CA TRP A 333 -15.39 18.43 8.40
C TRP A 333 -15.86 18.92 7.03
#